data_392bc8be0665d44dd804618f8fdbdabb
#
_entry.id   392bc8be0665d44dd804618f8fdbdabb
#
_cell.length_a   1.000
_cell.length_b   1.000
_cell.length_c   1.000
_cell.angle_alpha   90.00
_cell.angle_beta   90.00
_cell.angle_gamma   90.00
#
_symmetry.space_group_name_H-M   'P 1'
#
loop_
_entity.id
_entity.type
_entity.pdbx_description
1 polymer ?
#
loop_
_entity_poly.entity_id
_entity_poly.type
_entity_poly.pdbx_seq_one_letter_code
_entity_poly.pdbx_strand_id
1 'polypeptide(L)'
;MRVTISSTRIWLLVFIAMGLKIVFYIYYKLFYEISIEGTLFGGGNDGDYYNNYALGYVDFAANYWPVILRFLNENELYNRDVIGLILFVMSLTLTPYLYYKMVKIQANEIEPVMAGSFFLISYYPTLFFLTMDIYRDVLMFTILLFSFLIYKKILESNLVGVRVAYFFIYLGLAYFLYLMRVYLGFAMALTPFVYLIFSKTKRYFKTWIIVYFVTLILVQNFGGFDEILNYRERFVIYGRGGSTLGIGLLDKNPIMFIFYYFYSFLLQFLGLFLININAIFVFFFETIPFILAFIYLFKNVKFMSKFVIFLLTFFTIYTTIWLLGNDNLGTAVRLRIP
;
A
#
# COMPACT_ATOMS: atom_id res chain seq x y z
N MET A 1 28.29 -18.24 -7.00
CA MET A 1 27.89 -18.54 -8.39
C MET A 1 26.91 -17.45 -8.85
N ARG A 2 27.34 -16.46 -9.65
CA ARG A 2 26.43 -15.46 -10.25
C ARG A 2 25.79 -16.15 -11.46
N VAL A 3 24.53 -16.53 -11.34
CA VAL A 3 23.75 -16.98 -12.49
C VAL A 3 23.40 -15.74 -13.30
N THR A 4 24.15 -15.46 -14.36
CA THR A 4 23.82 -14.41 -15.32
C THR A 4 22.69 -14.94 -16.22
N ILE A 5 21.46 -14.70 -15.82
CA ILE A 5 20.31 -14.95 -16.70
C ILE A 5 20.39 -13.91 -17.83
N SER A 6 20.37 -14.33 -19.10
CA SER A 6 20.38 -13.39 -20.20
C SER A 6 19.14 -12.49 -20.15
N SER A 7 19.28 -11.20 -20.44
CA SER A 7 18.17 -10.22 -20.41
C SER A 7 16.99 -10.65 -21.27
N THR A 8 17.25 -11.27 -22.40
CA THR A 8 16.24 -11.84 -23.32
C THR A 8 15.33 -12.87 -22.63
N ARG A 9 15.90 -13.75 -21.80
CA ARG A 9 15.10 -14.75 -21.07
C ARG A 9 14.21 -14.11 -20.01
N ILE A 10 14.70 -13.08 -19.33
CA ILE A 10 13.92 -12.36 -18.33
C ILE A 10 12.75 -11.64 -19.01
N TRP A 11 12.98 -10.95 -20.14
CA TRP A 11 11.92 -10.30 -20.88
C TRP A 11 10.89 -11.28 -21.42
N LEU A 12 11.31 -12.45 -21.90
CA LEU A 12 10.40 -13.52 -22.31
C LEU A 12 9.47 -13.92 -21.16
N LEU A 13 10.03 -14.15 -19.97
CA LEU A 13 9.22 -14.45 -18.77
C LEU A 13 8.25 -13.34 -18.42
N VAL A 14 8.67 -12.07 -18.50
CA VAL A 14 7.80 -10.92 -18.25
C VAL A 14 6.66 -10.88 -19.29
N PHE A 15 6.93 -11.07 -20.58
CA PHE A 15 5.89 -11.09 -21.62
C PHE A 15 4.91 -12.25 -21.46
N ILE A 16 5.40 -13.45 -21.14
CA ILE A 16 4.53 -14.59 -20.79
C ILE A 16 3.66 -14.24 -19.60
N ALA A 17 4.26 -13.69 -18.58
CA ALA A 17 3.57 -13.29 -17.36
C ALA A 17 2.49 -12.22 -17.64
N MET A 18 2.81 -11.17 -18.37
CA MET A 18 1.83 -10.15 -18.76
C MET A 18 0.72 -10.75 -19.64
N GLY A 19 1.07 -11.63 -20.57
CA GLY A 19 0.11 -12.36 -21.39
C GLY A 19 -0.86 -13.20 -20.57
N LEU A 20 -0.37 -13.95 -19.60
CA LEU A 20 -1.21 -14.71 -18.69
C LEU A 20 -2.15 -13.81 -17.88
N LYS A 21 -1.67 -12.66 -17.40
CA LYS A 21 -2.52 -11.69 -16.69
C LYS A 21 -3.60 -11.12 -17.58
N ILE A 22 -3.29 -10.82 -18.85
CA ILE A 22 -4.27 -10.36 -19.85
C ILE A 22 -5.32 -11.44 -20.12
N VAL A 23 -4.90 -12.69 -20.34
CA VAL A 23 -5.81 -13.82 -20.56
C VAL A 23 -6.73 -14.01 -19.36
N PHE A 24 -6.17 -13.93 -18.14
CA PHE A 24 -6.98 -14.03 -16.92
C PHE A 24 -7.98 -12.88 -16.79
N TYR A 25 -7.59 -11.63 -17.13
CA TYR A 25 -8.49 -10.49 -17.13
C TYR A 25 -9.64 -10.65 -18.12
N ILE A 26 -9.33 -11.07 -19.36
CA ILE A 26 -10.34 -11.33 -20.41
C ILE A 26 -11.28 -12.45 -19.97
N TYR A 27 -10.71 -13.57 -19.47
CA TYR A 27 -11.51 -14.69 -18.95
C TYR A 27 -12.44 -14.23 -17.83
N TYR A 28 -11.93 -13.45 -16.87
CA TYR A 28 -12.72 -12.90 -15.79
C TYR A 28 -13.88 -12.03 -16.30
N LYS A 29 -13.62 -11.14 -17.25
CA LYS A 29 -14.63 -10.23 -17.83
C LYS A 29 -15.70 -10.94 -18.67
N LEU A 30 -15.33 -12.03 -19.35
CA LEU A 30 -16.24 -12.75 -20.24
C LEU A 30 -17.09 -13.81 -19.51
N PHE A 31 -16.58 -14.44 -18.48
CA PHE A 31 -17.20 -15.61 -17.87
C PHE A 31 -17.64 -15.40 -16.42
N TYR A 32 -17.16 -14.34 -15.76
CA TYR A 32 -17.59 -14.00 -14.42
C TYR A 32 -18.51 -12.78 -14.45
N GLU A 33 -19.81 -13.00 -14.61
CA GLU A 33 -20.86 -11.99 -14.39
C GLU A 33 -21.00 -11.62 -12.91
N ILE A 34 -20.49 -12.47 -12.04
CA ILE A 34 -20.55 -12.30 -10.58
C ILE A 34 -19.29 -11.55 -10.17
N SER A 35 -19.47 -10.41 -9.52
CA SER A 35 -18.36 -9.72 -8.83
C SER A 35 -17.51 -10.75 -8.07
N ILE A 36 -16.18 -10.58 -8.02
CA ILE A 36 -15.32 -11.38 -7.13
C ILE A 36 -15.69 -10.97 -5.69
N GLU A 37 -16.96 -11.20 -5.35
CA GLU A 37 -17.49 -10.88 -4.05
C GLU A 37 -16.77 -11.68 -2.99
N GLY A 38 -15.94 -10.96 -2.25
CA GLY A 38 -15.51 -11.36 -0.92
C GLY A 38 -14.64 -12.61 -0.80
N THR A 39 -14.34 -13.29 -1.91
CA THR A 39 -13.88 -14.67 -1.78
C THR A 39 -12.37 -14.85 -1.67
N LEU A 40 -11.55 -14.01 -2.31
CA LEU A 40 -10.10 -14.27 -2.30
C LEU A 40 -9.29 -13.36 -1.39
N PHE A 41 -9.56 -12.05 -1.34
CA PHE A 41 -8.73 -11.10 -0.60
C PHE A 41 -9.52 -10.03 0.18
N GLY A 42 -10.73 -10.32 0.59
CA GLY A 42 -11.55 -9.44 1.42
C GLY A 42 -11.91 -8.10 0.75
N GLY A 43 -11.90 -8.06 -0.59
CA GLY A 43 -12.26 -6.87 -1.35
C GLY A 43 -13.73 -6.47 -1.23
N GLY A 44 -14.59 -7.40 -0.78
CA GLY A 44 -16.01 -7.19 -0.57
C GLY A 44 -16.71 -6.59 -1.80
N ASN A 45 -17.89 -6.06 -1.61
CA ASN A 45 -18.69 -5.40 -2.63
C ASN A 45 -18.23 -3.96 -2.93
N ASP A 46 -16.96 -3.61 -2.70
CA ASP A 46 -16.47 -2.23 -2.92
C ASP A 46 -16.64 -1.80 -4.39
N GLY A 47 -16.38 -2.71 -5.35
CA GLY A 47 -16.56 -2.41 -6.77
C GLY A 47 -18.02 -2.13 -7.11
N ASP A 48 -18.94 -2.92 -6.58
CA ASP A 48 -20.38 -2.72 -6.77
C ASP A 48 -20.87 -1.48 -6.03
N TYR A 49 -20.39 -1.24 -4.82
CA TYR A 49 -20.66 -0.02 -4.09
C TYR A 49 -20.22 1.23 -4.88
N TYR A 50 -19.00 1.23 -5.44
CA TYR A 50 -18.51 2.33 -6.26
C TYR A 50 -19.35 2.54 -7.53
N ASN A 51 -19.73 1.45 -8.19
CA ASN A 51 -20.59 1.51 -9.36
C ASN A 51 -21.97 2.05 -9.02
N ASN A 52 -22.61 1.55 -7.95
CA ASN A 52 -23.93 2.00 -7.51
C ASN A 52 -23.94 3.48 -7.09
N TYR A 53 -22.85 3.95 -6.44
CA TYR A 53 -22.70 5.36 -6.13
C TYR A 53 -22.53 6.20 -7.41
N ALA A 54 -21.72 5.74 -8.35
CA ALA A 54 -21.51 6.42 -9.63
C ALA A 54 -22.83 6.59 -10.42
N LEU A 55 -23.67 5.55 -10.41
CA LEU A 55 -24.98 5.55 -11.07
C LEU A 55 -26.09 6.29 -10.29
N GLY A 56 -25.81 6.77 -9.07
CA GLY A 56 -26.79 7.49 -8.27
C GLY A 56 -27.74 6.61 -7.45
N TYR A 57 -27.49 5.31 -7.36
CA TYR A 57 -28.31 4.40 -6.53
C TYR A 57 -27.96 4.48 -5.02
N VAL A 58 -26.81 5.05 -4.68
CA VAL A 58 -26.34 5.24 -3.30
C VAL A 58 -25.85 6.68 -3.16
N ASP A 59 -26.22 7.35 -2.05
CA ASP A 59 -25.86 8.76 -1.81
C ASP A 59 -24.69 8.97 -0.84
N PHE A 60 -24.31 7.95 -0.10
CA PHE A 60 -23.21 8.06 0.86
C PHE A 60 -21.86 7.70 0.21
N ALA A 61 -20.90 8.63 0.23
CA ALA A 61 -19.53 8.42 -0.24
C ALA A 61 -18.59 8.12 0.94
N ALA A 62 -18.09 6.88 1.03
CA ALA A 62 -17.11 6.51 2.06
C ALA A 62 -15.72 7.14 1.84
N ASN A 63 -15.43 7.62 0.64
CA ASN A 63 -14.16 8.26 0.24
C ASN A 63 -14.35 9.02 -1.08
N TYR A 64 -13.32 9.67 -1.59
CA TYR A 64 -13.42 10.52 -2.78
C TYR A 64 -13.48 9.75 -4.11
N TRP A 65 -13.11 8.46 -4.15
CA TRP A 65 -13.14 7.68 -5.40
C TRP A 65 -14.52 7.56 -6.03
N PRO A 66 -15.57 7.12 -5.32
CA PRO A 66 -16.91 7.08 -5.88
C PRO A 66 -17.42 8.47 -6.33
N VAL A 67 -17.00 9.56 -5.67
CA VAL A 67 -17.33 10.94 -6.07
C VAL A 67 -16.76 11.25 -7.46
N ILE A 68 -15.49 10.85 -7.71
CA ILE A 68 -14.89 10.99 -9.05
C ILE A 68 -15.68 10.19 -10.09
N LEU A 69 -16.05 8.96 -9.76
CA LEU A 69 -16.81 8.12 -10.70
C LEU A 69 -18.21 8.72 -11.00
N ARG A 70 -18.89 9.27 -9.98
CA ARG A 70 -20.16 9.98 -10.18
C ARG A 70 -20.00 11.22 -11.07
N PHE A 71 -18.96 12.02 -10.83
CA PHE A 71 -18.64 13.16 -11.69
C PHE A 71 -18.40 12.73 -13.15
N LEU A 72 -17.72 11.62 -13.39
CA LEU A 72 -17.57 11.07 -14.74
C LEU A 72 -18.92 10.64 -15.32
N ASN A 73 -19.81 10.06 -14.53
CA ASN A 73 -21.14 9.65 -14.99
C ASN A 73 -22.02 10.85 -15.35
N GLU A 74 -22.01 11.90 -14.55
CA GLU A 74 -22.73 13.16 -14.83
C GLU A 74 -22.28 13.85 -16.11
N ASN A 75 -21.04 13.58 -16.56
CA ASN A 75 -20.48 14.06 -17.82
C ASN A 75 -20.50 13.01 -18.94
N GLU A 76 -21.27 11.92 -18.79
CA GLU A 76 -21.41 10.82 -19.77
C GLU A 76 -20.09 10.09 -20.11
N LEU A 77 -19.08 10.20 -19.23
CA LEU A 77 -17.74 9.60 -19.43
C LEU A 77 -17.56 8.31 -18.62
N TYR A 78 -18.53 7.92 -17.80
CA TYR A 78 -18.42 6.75 -16.94
C TYR A 78 -18.88 5.49 -17.67
N ASN A 79 -17.98 4.51 -17.68
CA ASN A 79 -18.31 3.13 -17.98
C ASN A 79 -17.43 2.23 -17.11
N ARG A 80 -18.02 1.33 -16.32
CA ARG A 80 -17.33 0.45 -15.37
C ARG A 80 -16.20 -0.34 -16.03
N ASP A 81 -16.46 -0.90 -17.21
CA ASP A 81 -15.49 -1.73 -17.92
C ASP A 81 -14.32 -0.92 -18.47
N VAL A 82 -14.61 0.28 -19.00
CA VAL A 82 -13.56 1.20 -19.48
C VAL A 82 -12.68 1.66 -18.33
N ILE A 83 -13.24 2.06 -17.19
CA ILE A 83 -12.46 2.45 -16.01
C ILE A 83 -11.64 1.27 -15.49
N GLY A 84 -12.25 0.08 -15.38
CA GLY A 84 -11.56 -1.15 -15.00
C GLY A 84 -10.39 -1.47 -15.93
N LEU A 85 -10.59 -1.34 -17.27
CA LEU A 85 -9.54 -1.54 -18.27
C LEU A 85 -8.40 -0.52 -18.11
N ILE A 86 -8.71 0.76 -17.87
CA ILE A 86 -7.70 1.80 -17.62
C ILE A 86 -6.84 1.43 -16.39
N LEU A 87 -7.46 1.04 -15.29
CA LEU A 87 -6.75 0.62 -14.08
C LEU A 87 -5.90 -0.64 -14.32
N PHE A 88 -6.44 -1.59 -15.08
CA PHE A 88 -5.73 -2.79 -15.46
C PHE A 88 -4.47 -2.47 -16.30
N VAL A 89 -4.61 -1.69 -17.37
CA VAL A 89 -3.50 -1.25 -18.24
C VAL A 89 -2.48 -0.45 -17.42
N MET A 90 -2.93 0.43 -16.54
CA MET A 90 -2.07 1.20 -15.64
C MET A 90 -1.23 0.28 -14.73
N SER A 91 -1.82 -0.81 -14.22
CA SER A 91 -1.12 -1.81 -13.41
C SER A 91 -0.10 -2.64 -14.18
N LEU A 92 -0.27 -2.80 -15.48
CA LEU A 92 0.65 -3.54 -16.35
C LEU A 92 1.81 -2.67 -16.86
N THR A 93 1.62 -1.36 -16.95
CA THR A 93 2.57 -0.46 -17.66
C THR A 93 3.13 0.60 -16.73
N LEU A 94 2.30 1.58 -16.34
CA LEU A 94 2.73 2.77 -15.60
C LEU A 94 3.24 2.42 -14.19
N THR A 95 2.51 1.60 -13.45
CA THR A 95 2.88 1.24 -12.08
C THR A 95 4.23 0.52 -12.01
N PRO A 96 4.51 -0.55 -12.77
CA PRO A 96 5.83 -1.18 -12.78
C PRO A 96 6.93 -0.28 -13.34
N TYR A 97 6.63 0.61 -14.29
CA TYR A 97 7.58 1.60 -14.79
C TYR A 97 7.98 2.61 -13.70
N LEU A 98 7.03 3.13 -12.93
CA LEU A 98 7.33 4.04 -11.82
C LEU A 98 8.15 3.34 -10.74
N TYR A 99 7.80 2.08 -10.40
CA TYR A 99 8.57 1.28 -9.46
C TYR A 99 10.01 1.09 -9.93
N TYR A 100 10.21 0.73 -11.21
CA TYR A 100 11.53 0.63 -11.81
C TYR A 100 12.34 1.94 -11.67
N LYS A 101 11.71 3.10 -11.92
CA LYS A 101 12.35 4.43 -11.78
C LYS A 101 12.76 4.75 -10.35
N MET A 102 12.13 4.17 -9.35
CA MET A 102 12.52 4.34 -7.94
C MET A 102 13.82 3.64 -7.61
N VAL A 103 14.11 2.50 -8.25
CA VAL A 103 15.32 1.72 -8.01
C VAL A 103 16.52 2.46 -8.60
N LYS A 104 17.58 2.66 -7.78
CA LYS A 104 18.85 3.22 -8.27
C LYS A 104 19.63 2.12 -8.97
N ILE A 105 19.87 2.27 -10.28
CA ILE A 105 20.46 1.23 -11.11
C ILE A 105 21.83 1.65 -11.61
N GLN A 106 22.78 0.73 -11.57
CA GLN A 106 24.02 0.84 -12.32
C GLN A 106 23.77 0.50 -13.79
N ALA A 107 24.51 1.12 -14.71
CA ALA A 107 24.24 1.02 -16.16
C ALA A 107 24.12 -0.41 -16.70
N ASN A 108 24.86 -1.36 -16.13
CA ASN A 108 24.89 -2.77 -16.56
C ASN A 108 23.73 -3.62 -16.01
N GLU A 109 22.90 -3.06 -15.12
CA GLU A 109 21.80 -3.77 -14.43
C GLU A 109 20.41 -3.24 -14.81
N ILE A 110 20.35 -2.33 -15.80
CA ILE A 110 19.11 -1.64 -16.21
C ILE A 110 18.02 -2.65 -16.61
N GLU A 111 18.33 -3.52 -17.55
CA GLU A 111 17.35 -4.47 -18.12
C GLU A 111 16.83 -5.50 -17.10
N PRO A 112 17.67 -6.24 -16.35
CA PRO A 112 17.17 -7.24 -15.41
C PRO A 112 16.37 -6.60 -14.27
N VAL A 113 16.73 -5.40 -13.82
CA VAL A 113 15.96 -4.70 -12.78
C VAL A 113 14.63 -4.18 -13.31
N MET A 114 14.59 -3.68 -14.55
CA MET A 114 13.35 -3.25 -15.19
C MET A 114 12.40 -4.44 -15.36
N ALA A 115 12.88 -5.54 -15.95
CA ALA A 115 12.10 -6.76 -16.13
C ALA A 115 11.61 -7.34 -14.79
N GLY A 116 12.49 -7.39 -13.77
CA GLY A 116 12.13 -7.81 -12.43
C GLY A 116 11.05 -6.92 -11.79
N SER A 117 11.11 -5.61 -12.00
CA SER A 117 10.09 -4.65 -11.54
C SER A 117 8.73 -4.90 -12.18
N PHE A 118 8.70 -5.15 -13.49
CA PHE A 118 7.47 -5.49 -14.20
C PHE A 118 6.90 -6.82 -13.72
N PHE A 119 7.75 -7.84 -13.52
CA PHE A 119 7.30 -9.12 -13.00
C PHE A 119 6.72 -8.99 -11.59
N LEU A 120 7.45 -8.42 -10.65
CA LEU A 120 7.03 -8.29 -9.25
C LEU A 120 5.69 -7.55 -9.12
N ILE A 121 5.55 -6.39 -9.76
CA ILE A 121 4.32 -5.60 -9.66
C ILE A 121 3.15 -6.27 -10.37
N SER A 122 3.38 -6.91 -11.52
CA SER A 122 2.30 -7.60 -12.24
C SER A 122 1.75 -8.81 -11.50
N TYR A 123 2.58 -9.45 -10.69
CA TYR A 123 2.23 -10.69 -9.95
C TYR A 123 2.17 -10.52 -8.43
N TYR A 124 2.22 -9.28 -7.94
CA TYR A 124 1.92 -9.05 -6.53
C TYR A 124 0.47 -9.47 -6.25
N PRO A 125 0.22 -10.54 -5.46
CA PRO A 125 -1.08 -11.20 -5.44
C PRO A 125 -2.25 -10.26 -5.15
N THR A 126 -2.16 -9.48 -4.09
CA THR A 126 -3.24 -8.56 -3.71
C THR A 126 -3.49 -7.51 -4.80
N LEU A 127 -2.45 -6.90 -5.36
CA LEU A 127 -2.59 -5.92 -6.42
C LEU A 127 -3.17 -6.56 -7.70
N PHE A 128 -2.77 -7.80 -8.01
CA PHE A 128 -3.28 -8.55 -9.16
C PHE A 128 -4.81 -8.63 -9.14
N PHE A 129 -5.40 -9.03 -8.01
CA PHE A 129 -6.86 -9.15 -7.92
C PHE A 129 -7.57 -7.80 -7.91
N LEU A 130 -6.98 -6.77 -7.29
CA LEU A 130 -7.56 -5.42 -7.28
C LEU A 130 -7.52 -4.74 -8.65
N THR A 131 -6.84 -5.32 -9.64
CA THR A 131 -6.86 -4.83 -11.03
C THR A 131 -8.04 -5.36 -11.87
N MET A 132 -8.84 -6.28 -11.33
CA MET A 132 -9.92 -6.91 -12.09
C MET A 132 -11.19 -6.06 -12.17
N ASP A 133 -11.33 -5.06 -11.30
CA ASP A 133 -12.49 -4.17 -11.26
C ASP A 133 -12.07 -2.73 -10.90
N ILE A 134 -13.04 -1.83 -10.68
CA ILE A 134 -12.87 -0.40 -10.43
C ILE A 134 -12.35 -0.07 -9.01
N TYR A 135 -11.44 -0.89 -8.48
CA TYR A 135 -10.83 -0.63 -7.17
C TYR A 135 -9.84 0.53 -7.22
N ARG A 136 -10.00 1.47 -6.27
CA ARG A 136 -9.14 2.65 -6.13
C ARG A 136 -7.66 2.33 -5.81
N ASP A 137 -7.39 1.13 -5.29
CA ASP A 137 -6.08 0.75 -4.74
C ASP A 137 -4.97 0.79 -5.80
N VAL A 138 -5.27 0.43 -7.06
CA VAL A 138 -4.33 0.54 -8.18
C VAL A 138 -3.94 2.00 -8.44
N LEU A 139 -4.94 2.89 -8.50
CA LEU A 139 -4.69 4.33 -8.69
C LEU A 139 -3.90 4.91 -7.53
N MET A 140 -4.31 4.61 -6.30
CA MET A 140 -3.60 5.09 -5.10
C MET A 140 -2.15 4.62 -5.07
N PHE A 141 -1.89 3.35 -5.36
CA PHE A 141 -0.53 2.81 -5.38
C PHE A 141 0.33 3.48 -6.47
N THR A 142 -0.23 3.69 -7.66
CA THR A 142 0.46 4.39 -8.75
C THR A 142 0.81 5.82 -8.38
N ILE A 143 -0.13 6.56 -7.78
CA ILE A 143 0.10 7.94 -7.30
C ILE A 143 1.13 7.97 -6.17
N LEU A 144 1.09 6.99 -5.27
CA LEU A 144 2.08 6.86 -4.20
C LEU A 144 3.49 6.67 -4.76
N LEU A 145 3.68 5.76 -5.73
CA LEU A 145 4.97 5.56 -6.39
C LEU A 145 5.46 6.84 -7.08
N PHE A 146 4.56 7.55 -7.76
CA PHE A 146 4.88 8.83 -8.37
C PHE A 146 5.30 9.87 -7.32
N SER A 147 4.60 9.93 -6.20
CA SER A 147 4.94 10.83 -5.07
C SER A 147 6.32 10.52 -4.49
N PHE A 148 6.68 9.24 -4.38
CA PHE A 148 8.00 8.83 -3.95
C PHE A 148 9.09 9.23 -4.94
N LEU A 149 8.82 9.16 -6.25
CA LEU A 149 9.75 9.68 -7.27
C LEU A 149 9.95 11.18 -7.16
N ILE A 150 8.86 11.94 -6.94
CA ILE A 150 8.95 13.39 -6.69
C ILE A 150 9.82 13.66 -5.45
N TYR A 151 9.59 12.92 -4.34
CA TYR A 151 10.43 13.12 -3.15
C TYR A 151 11.89 12.71 -3.37
N LYS A 152 12.16 11.66 -4.13
CA LYS A 152 13.52 11.29 -4.57
C LYS A 152 14.20 12.46 -5.28
N LYS A 153 13.48 13.16 -6.18
CA LYS A 153 13.98 14.38 -6.84
C LYS A 153 14.29 15.51 -5.87
N ILE A 154 13.49 15.68 -4.80
CA ILE A 154 13.79 16.64 -3.72
C ILE A 154 15.14 16.31 -3.06
N LEU A 155 15.38 15.03 -2.79
CA LEU A 155 16.62 14.59 -2.14
C LEU A 155 17.88 14.72 -3.04
N GLU A 156 17.70 14.60 -4.35
CA GLU A 156 18.78 14.62 -5.34
C GLU A 156 19.07 16.03 -5.88
N SER A 157 18.11 16.95 -5.84
CA SER A 157 18.28 18.31 -6.36
C SER A 157 19.20 19.17 -5.48
N ASN A 158 20.05 19.97 -6.11
CA ASN A 158 20.89 20.97 -5.43
C ASN A 158 20.24 22.39 -5.42
N LEU A 159 19.27 22.64 -6.29
CA LEU A 159 18.61 23.95 -6.43
C LEU A 159 17.45 24.07 -5.43
N VAL A 160 17.50 25.09 -4.57
CA VAL A 160 16.47 25.32 -3.53
C VAL A 160 15.09 25.55 -4.14
N GLY A 161 14.98 26.37 -5.19
CA GLY A 161 13.69 26.64 -5.85
C GLY A 161 13.05 25.36 -6.42
N VAL A 162 13.87 24.47 -7.01
CA VAL A 162 13.40 23.18 -7.53
C VAL A 162 12.92 22.26 -6.40
N ARG A 163 13.63 22.22 -5.26
CA ARG A 163 13.18 21.44 -4.08
C ARG A 163 11.84 21.94 -3.56
N VAL A 164 11.67 23.26 -3.46
CA VAL A 164 10.42 23.87 -2.99
C VAL A 164 9.28 23.53 -3.93
N ALA A 165 9.47 23.67 -5.25
CA ALA A 165 8.44 23.33 -6.24
C ALA A 165 8.03 21.85 -6.15
N TYR A 166 8.98 20.92 -6.11
CA TYR A 166 8.69 19.49 -5.96
C TYR A 166 8.04 19.16 -4.61
N PHE A 167 8.38 19.89 -3.54
CA PHE A 167 7.75 19.70 -2.23
C PHE A 167 6.25 20.09 -2.25
N PHE A 168 5.88 21.16 -2.93
CA PHE A 168 4.46 21.51 -3.10
C PHE A 168 3.72 20.48 -3.97
N ILE A 169 4.33 19.99 -5.05
CA ILE A 169 3.75 18.89 -5.84
C ILE A 169 3.54 17.66 -4.97
N TYR A 170 4.53 17.28 -4.17
CA TYR A 170 4.44 16.15 -3.24
C TYR A 170 3.29 16.33 -2.23
N LEU A 171 3.13 17.53 -1.65
CA LEU A 171 2.02 17.81 -0.73
C LEU A 171 0.66 17.77 -1.43
N GLY A 172 0.56 18.24 -2.67
CA GLY A 172 -0.66 18.11 -3.48
C GLY A 172 -1.05 16.66 -3.72
N LEU A 173 -0.07 15.79 -4.02
CA LEU A 173 -0.28 14.36 -4.19
C LEU A 173 -0.65 13.69 -2.84
N ALA A 174 -0.03 14.09 -1.74
CA ALA A 174 -0.37 13.62 -0.40
C ALA A 174 -1.81 14.01 -0.02
N TYR A 175 -2.24 15.23 -0.36
CA TYR A 175 -3.62 15.68 -0.17
C TYR A 175 -4.61 14.87 -1.02
N PHE A 176 -4.29 14.61 -2.29
CA PHE A 176 -5.13 13.76 -3.13
C PHE A 176 -5.27 12.35 -2.54
N LEU A 177 -4.17 11.75 -2.07
CA LEU A 177 -4.19 10.45 -1.41
C LEU A 177 -4.94 10.50 -0.05
N TYR A 178 -4.91 11.64 0.66
CA TYR A 178 -5.72 11.85 1.86
C TYR A 178 -7.22 11.79 1.56
N LEU A 179 -7.68 12.40 0.47
CA LEU A 179 -9.08 12.31 0.02
C LEU A 179 -9.50 10.88 -0.35
N MET A 180 -8.57 10.09 -0.91
CA MET A 180 -8.81 8.68 -1.24
C MET A 180 -8.77 7.77 0.01
N ARG A 181 -7.80 8.02 0.90
CA ARG A 181 -7.55 7.22 2.10
C ARG A 181 -6.82 8.08 3.15
N VAL A 182 -7.57 8.55 4.12
CA VAL A 182 -7.13 9.55 5.12
C VAL A 182 -5.74 9.23 5.71
N TYR A 183 -5.56 8.03 6.23
CA TYR A 183 -4.32 7.65 6.88
C TYR A 183 -3.12 7.49 5.92
N LEU A 184 -3.35 7.22 4.63
CA LEU A 184 -2.27 7.16 3.63
C LEU A 184 -1.71 8.56 3.34
N GLY A 185 -2.59 9.51 3.04
CA GLY A 185 -2.17 10.89 2.81
C GLY A 185 -1.60 11.57 4.04
N PHE A 186 -2.15 11.29 5.23
CA PHE A 186 -1.59 11.78 6.49
C PHE A 186 -0.18 11.23 6.74
N ALA A 187 0.03 9.93 6.55
CA ALA A 187 1.36 9.32 6.66
C ALA A 187 2.35 9.96 5.68
N MET A 188 1.93 10.21 4.43
CA MET A 188 2.76 10.91 3.44
C MET A 188 3.13 12.32 3.90
N ALA A 189 2.16 13.11 4.34
CA ALA A 189 2.40 14.48 4.78
C ALA A 189 3.34 14.54 5.98
N LEU A 190 3.23 13.60 6.93
CA LEU A 190 4.05 13.54 8.14
C LEU A 190 5.49 13.04 7.86
N THR A 191 5.66 12.16 6.88
CA THR A 191 6.94 11.48 6.61
C THR A 191 8.12 12.44 6.41
N PRO A 192 8.06 13.54 5.62
CA PRO A 192 9.18 14.45 5.46
C PRO A 192 9.72 15.03 6.76
N PHE A 193 8.84 15.38 7.69
CA PHE A 193 9.21 15.98 8.98
C PHE A 193 9.92 14.96 9.88
N VAL A 194 9.37 13.78 10.01
CA VAL A 194 9.97 12.69 10.79
C VAL A 194 11.28 12.25 10.17
N TYR A 195 11.36 12.16 8.83
CA TYR A 195 12.59 11.84 8.09
C TYR A 195 13.72 12.81 8.39
N LEU A 196 13.47 14.12 8.52
CA LEU A 196 14.50 15.11 8.84
C LEU A 196 15.19 14.80 10.18
N ILE A 197 14.45 14.27 11.16
CA ILE A 197 14.99 13.84 12.46
C ILE A 197 15.79 12.54 12.30
N PHE A 198 15.21 11.53 11.67
CA PHE A 198 15.84 10.22 11.50
C PHE A 198 17.07 10.23 10.62
N SER A 199 17.07 11.02 9.54
CA SER A 199 18.19 11.05 8.58
C SER A 199 19.51 11.50 9.20
N LYS A 200 19.46 12.33 10.24
CA LYS A 200 20.64 12.82 10.96
C LYS A 200 21.20 11.80 11.96
N THR A 201 20.38 10.87 12.41
CA THR A 201 20.66 10.01 13.57
C THR A 201 20.61 8.51 13.24
N LYS A 202 20.70 8.14 11.94
CA LYS A 202 20.66 6.75 11.47
C LYS A 202 21.64 5.80 12.18
N ARG A 203 22.74 6.34 12.76
CA ARG A 203 23.72 5.57 13.54
C ARG A 203 23.11 4.93 14.79
N TYR A 204 22.03 5.51 15.31
CA TYR A 204 21.38 5.12 16.55
C TYR A 204 20.06 4.34 16.31
N PHE A 205 20.04 3.50 15.29
CA PHE A 205 18.84 2.77 14.88
C PHE A 205 18.18 1.99 16.03
N LYS A 206 18.97 1.33 16.89
CA LYS A 206 18.45 0.61 18.07
C LYS A 206 17.74 1.56 19.05
N THR A 207 18.31 2.73 19.28
CA THR A 207 17.70 3.77 20.13
C THR A 207 16.37 4.23 19.56
N TRP A 208 16.25 4.33 18.23
CA TRP A 208 14.99 4.73 17.59
C TRP A 208 13.86 3.73 17.77
N ILE A 209 14.16 2.43 17.88
CA ILE A 209 13.14 1.43 18.21
C ILE A 209 12.57 1.71 19.62
N ILE A 210 13.44 2.01 20.59
CA ILE A 210 13.00 2.34 21.94
C ILE A 210 12.19 3.65 21.93
N VAL A 211 12.71 4.69 21.26
CA VAL A 211 12.00 5.98 21.13
C VAL A 211 10.63 5.79 20.49
N TYR A 212 10.51 4.95 19.48
CA TYR A 212 9.25 4.63 18.83
C TYR A 212 8.22 4.06 19.80
N PHE A 213 8.58 3.01 20.58
CA PHE A 213 7.66 2.41 21.53
C PHE A 213 7.31 3.36 22.69
N VAL A 214 8.30 4.13 23.17
CA VAL A 214 8.05 5.17 24.19
C VAL A 214 7.07 6.22 23.64
N THR A 215 7.26 6.67 22.39
CA THR A 215 6.35 7.62 21.76
C THR A 215 4.94 7.06 21.62
N LEU A 216 4.79 5.78 21.22
CA LEU A 216 3.47 5.13 21.15
C LEU A 216 2.76 5.14 22.51
N ILE A 217 3.46 4.80 23.57
CA ILE A 217 2.92 4.79 24.94
C ILE A 217 2.52 6.20 25.36
N LEU A 218 3.39 7.19 25.14
CA LEU A 218 3.11 8.57 25.53
C LEU A 218 1.89 9.12 24.78
N VAL A 219 1.85 8.95 23.44
CA VAL A 219 0.73 9.44 22.62
C VAL A 219 -0.58 8.77 23.03
N GLN A 220 -0.56 7.46 23.34
CA GLN A 220 -1.72 6.75 23.87
C GLN A 220 -2.18 7.32 25.21
N ASN A 221 -1.27 7.51 26.17
CA ASN A 221 -1.62 8.03 27.49
C ASN A 221 -2.18 9.47 27.49
N PHE A 222 -1.79 10.27 26.49
CA PHE A 222 -2.33 11.62 26.28
C PHE A 222 -3.59 11.67 25.38
N GLY A 223 -4.18 10.51 25.04
CA GLY A 223 -5.37 10.44 24.21
C GLY A 223 -5.14 10.77 22.73
N GLY A 224 -3.87 10.84 22.28
CA GLY A 224 -3.56 11.23 20.89
C GLY A 224 -4.00 10.19 19.83
N PHE A 225 -4.37 9.00 20.24
CA PHE A 225 -4.90 7.96 19.36
C PHE A 225 -6.40 7.71 19.53
N ASP A 226 -7.10 8.42 20.39
CA ASP A 226 -8.48 8.11 20.77
C ASP A 226 -9.42 8.07 19.56
N GLU A 227 -9.34 9.02 18.61
CA GLU A 227 -10.18 9.02 17.43
C GLU A 227 -9.93 7.78 16.54
N ILE A 228 -8.68 7.39 16.36
CA ILE A 228 -8.28 6.22 15.55
C ILE A 228 -8.73 4.94 16.25
N LEU A 229 -8.54 4.86 17.57
CA LEU A 229 -8.93 3.70 18.36
C LEU A 229 -10.45 3.58 18.46
N ASN A 230 -11.18 4.66 18.63
CA ASN A 230 -12.64 4.67 18.57
C ASN A 230 -13.17 4.21 17.22
N TYR A 231 -12.49 4.59 16.12
CA TYR A 231 -12.83 4.07 14.78
C TYR A 231 -12.62 2.55 14.72
N ARG A 232 -11.51 2.03 15.26
CA ARG A 232 -11.24 0.59 15.35
C ARG A 232 -12.29 -0.15 16.16
N GLU A 233 -12.69 0.38 17.33
CA GLU A 233 -13.68 -0.25 18.21
C GLU A 233 -15.04 -0.40 17.54
N ARG A 234 -15.40 0.46 16.60
CA ARG A 234 -16.64 0.29 15.80
C ARG A 234 -16.59 -1.01 15.00
N PHE A 235 -15.44 -1.42 14.46
CA PHE A 235 -15.31 -2.72 13.80
C PHE A 235 -15.42 -3.88 14.79
N VAL A 236 -14.90 -3.74 15.99
CA VAL A 236 -15.00 -4.76 17.06
C VAL A 236 -16.47 -4.94 17.49
N ILE A 237 -17.19 -3.84 17.67
CA ILE A 237 -18.58 -3.85 18.17
C ILE A 237 -19.57 -4.23 17.09
N TYR A 238 -19.46 -3.62 15.90
CA TYR A 238 -20.47 -3.76 14.83
C TYR A 238 -20.05 -4.73 13.73
N GLY A 239 -18.77 -4.98 13.56
CA GLY A 239 -18.22 -5.80 12.49
C GLY A 239 -18.06 -7.27 12.87
N ARG A 240 -19.11 -7.95 13.33
CA ARG A 240 -19.09 -9.40 13.60
C ARG A 240 -19.03 -10.26 12.33
N GLY A 241 -18.27 -9.79 11.33
CA GLY A 241 -17.96 -10.57 10.12
C GLY A 241 -16.76 -11.47 10.32
N GLY A 242 -16.69 -12.59 9.60
CA GLY A 242 -15.66 -13.65 9.77
C GLY A 242 -14.19 -13.23 9.55
N SER A 243 -13.90 -11.98 9.22
CA SER A 243 -12.53 -11.44 9.05
C SER A 243 -12.12 -10.45 10.15
N THR A 244 -12.98 -10.16 11.13
CA THR A 244 -12.67 -9.26 12.25
C THR A 244 -11.95 -10.03 13.35
N LEU A 245 -10.83 -9.49 13.87
CA LEU A 245 -10.00 -10.16 14.88
C LEU A 245 -10.52 -9.98 16.32
N GLY A 246 -11.28 -8.92 16.58
CA GLY A 246 -11.78 -8.58 17.91
C GLY A 246 -10.69 -8.09 18.87
N ILE A 247 -9.61 -7.49 18.36
CA ILE A 247 -8.49 -6.99 19.17
C ILE A 247 -8.75 -5.52 19.53
N GLY A 248 -9.43 -5.27 20.66
CA GLY A 248 -9.59 -3.93 21.21
C GLY A 248 -8.27 -3.36 21.73
N LEU A 249 -7.97 -2.09 21.40
CA LEU A 249 -6.80 -1.36 21.87
C LEU A 249 -7.17 -0.17 22.76
N LEU A 250 -8.43 0.24 22.75
CA LEU A 250 -8.95 1.31 23.60
C LEU A 250 -8.92 0.87 25.09
N ASP A 251 -8.73 1.83 25.97
CA ASP A 251 -8.76 1.63 27.44
C ASP A 251 -7.77 0.58 27.99
N LYS A 252 -6.74 0.25 27.24
CA LYS A 252 -5.68 -0.64 27.72
C LYS A 252 -4.64 0.15 28.50
N ASN A 253 -4.17 -0.46 29.62
CA ASN A 253 -2.98 0.06 30.26
C ASN A 253 -1.76 -0.02 29.32
N PRO A 254 -0.69 0.77 29.53
CA PRO A 254 0.43 0.88 28.60
C PRO A 254 1.08 -0.46 28.20
N ILE A 255 1.19 -1.39 29.14
CA ILE A 255 1.80 -2.71 28.90
C ILE A 255 0.89 -3.54 28.02
N MET A 256 -0.40 -3.60 28.34
CA MET A 256 -1.38 -4.33 27.53
C MET A 256 -1.58 -3.71 26.17
N PHE A 257 -1.56 -2.38 26.06
CA PHE A 257 -1.61 -1.69 24.77
C PHE A 257 -0.47 -2.14 23.84
N ILE A 258 0.78 -2.14 24.30
CA ILE A 258 1.92 -2.60 23.48
C ILE A 258 1.80 -4.07 23.15
N PHE A 259 1.36 -4.92 24.09
CA PHE A 259 1.15 -6.34 23.83
C PHE A 259 0.10 -6.59 22.73
N TYR A 260 -1.08 -5.96 22.83
CA TYR A 260 -2.14 -6.10 21.85
C TYR A 260 -1.81 -5.43 20.52
N TYR A 261 -1.09 -4.31 20.54
CA TYR A 261 -0.56 -3.69 19.33
C TYR A 261 0.40 -4.62 18.59
N PHE A 262 1.34 -5.25 19.30
CA PHE A 262 2.26 -6.21 18.72
C PHE A 262 1.55 -7.48 18.24
N TYR A 263 0.57 -7.95 18.96
CA TYR A 263 -0.27 -9.08 18.53
C TYR A 263 -1.07 -8.73 17.25
N SER A 264 -1.64 -7.55 17.19
CA SER A 264 -2.28 -7.00 15.99
C SER A 264 -1.30 -6.92 14.80
N PHE A 265 -0.06 -6.48 15.05
CA PHE A 265 1.00 -6.46 14.04
C PHE A 265 1.29 -7.88 13.49
N LEU A 266 1.44 -8.88 14.35
CA LEU A 266 1.69 -10.26 13.91
C LEU A 266 0.56 -10.79 13.02
N LEU A 267 -0.68 -10.59 13.43
CA LEU A 267 -1.83 -11.13 12.70
C LEU A 267 -2.15 -10.34 11.42
N GLN A 268 -2.20 -9.03 11.51
CA GLN A 268 -2.62 -8.19 10.40
C GLN A 268 -1.49 -7.88 9.43
N PHE A 269 -0.31 -7.54 9.93
CA PHE A 269 0.80 -7.14 9.08
C PHE A 269 1.58 -8.35 8.55
N LEU A 270 1.95 -9.31 9.41
CA LEU A 270 2.63 -10.53 8.97
C LEU A 270 1.67 -11.62 8.48
N GLY A 271 0.35 -11.43 8.62
CA GLY A 271 -0.62 -12.39 8.11
C GLY A 271 -0.55 -13.76 8.76
N LEU A 272 -0.17 -13.84 10.04
CA LEU A 272 -0.04 -15.12 10.77
C LEU A 272 -1.39 -15.74 11.15
N PHE A 273 -2.48 -15.31 10.51
CA PHE A 273 -3.82 -15.85 10.68
C PHE A 273 -4.17 -16.75 9.50
N LEU A 274 -3.60 -17.95 9.47
CA LEU A 274 -3.64 -18.89 8.35
C LEU A 274 -4.86 -19.82 8.42
N ILE A 275 -6.07 -19.26 8.30
CA ILE A 275 -7.33 -20.01 8.44
C ILE A 275 -7.87 -20.58 7.12
N ASN A 276 -7.39 -20.11 5.99
CA ASN A 276 -7.83 -20.56 4.68
C ASN A 276 -6.69 -20.58 3.67
N ILE A 277 -6.93 -21.21 2.51
CA ILE A 277 -5.91 -21.37 1.46
C ILE A 277 -5.41 -20.05 0.90
N ASN A 278 -6.28 -19.02 0.87
CA ASN A 278 -5.93 -17.70 0.38
C ASN A 278 -4.96 -16.98 1.34
N ALA A 279 -5.19 -17.11 2.65
CA ALA A 279 -4.28 -16.58 3.66
C ALA A 279 -2.91 -17.27 3.58
N ILE A 280 -2.87 -18.57 3.33
CA ILE A 280 -1.64 -19.33 3.11
C ILE A 280 -0.92 -18.81 1.85
N PHE A 281 -1.65 -18.61 0.75
CA PHE A 281 -1.09 -18.08 -0.49
C PHE A 281 -0.46 -16.69 -0.29
N VAL A 282 -1.18 -15.76 0.33
CA VAL A 282 -0.67 -14.43 0.67
C VAL A 282 0.55 -14.51 1.58
N PHE A 283 0.53 -15.40 2.57
CA PHE A 283 1.67 -15.57 3.47
C PHE A 283 2.94 -15.98 2.72
N PHE A 284 2.87 -16.96 1.82
CA PHE A 284 4.02 -17.41 1.06
C PHE A 284 4.51 -16.40 0.03
N PHE A 285 3.61 -15.74 -0.69
CA PHE A 285 3.98 -14.88 -1.81
C PHE A 285 4.15 -13.41 -1.47
N GLU A 286 3.64 -12.96 -0.32
CA GLU A 286 3.81 -11.58 0.14
C GLU A 286 4.61 -11.50 1.44
N THR A 287 4.19 -12.22 2.48
CA THR A 287 4.78 -12.06 3.81
C THR A 287 6.22 -12.59 3.89
N ILE A 288 6.50 -13.79 3.37
CA ILE A 288 7.87 -14.35 3.40
C ILE A 288 8.86 -13.48 2.64
N PRO A 289 8.61 -13.07 1.37
CA PRO A 289 9.50 -12.15 0.64
C PRO A 289 9.72 -10.83 1.39
N PHE A 290 8.67 -10.30 2.00
CA PHE A 290 8.75 -9.08 2.80
C PHE A 290 9.69 -9.26 4.02
N ILE A 291 9.52 -10.33 4.80
CA ILE A 291 10.39 -10.62 5.95
C ILE A 291 11.84 -10.76 5.51
N LEU A 292 12.11 -11.47 4.42
CA LEU A 292 13.47 -11.63 3.88
C LEU A 292 14.08 -10.30 3.45
N ALA A 293 13.28 -9.44 2.79
CA ALA A 293 13.72 -8.10 2.41
C ALA A 293 14.02 -7.24 3.66
N PHE A 294 13.19 -7.30 4.69
CA PHE A 294 13.44 -6.60 5.97
C PHE A 294 14.70 -7.07 6.67
N ILE A 295 14.93 -8.38 6.76
CA ILE A 295 16.15 -8.94 7.35
C ILE A 295 17.37 -8.44 6.57
N TYR A 296 17.31 -8.42 5.23
CA TYR A 296 18.37 -7.88 4.39
C TYR A 296 18.64 -6.40 4.67
N LEU A 297 17.60 -5.60 4.74
CA LEU A 297 17.70 -4.16 5.02
C LEU A 297 18.33 -3.91 6.41
N PHE A 298 17.89 -4.62 7.45
CA PHE A 298 18.43 -4.46 8.80
C PHE A 298 19.92 -4.87 8.90
N LYS A 299 20.33 -5.91 8.19
CA LYS A 299 21.76 -6.28 8.11
C LYS A 299 22.61 -5.21 7.40
N ASN A 300 22.02 -4.43 6.50
CA ASN A 300 22.70 -3.46 5.66
C ASN A 300 22.38 -1.99 5.99
N VAL A 301 21.89 -1.69 7.20
CA VAL A 301 21.48 -0.33 7.64
C VAL A 301 22.55 0.74 7.33
N LYS A 302 23.82 0.41 7.51
CA LYS A 302 24.93 1.34 7.29
C LYS A 302 25.02 1.85 5.84
N PHE A 303 24.56 1.05 4.88
CA PHE A 303 24.64 1.33 3.44
C PHE A 303 23.35 1.93 2.87
N MET A 304 22.32 2.14 3.69
CA MET A 304 21.06 2.69 3.23
C MET A 304 21.21 4.09 2.68
N SER A 305 20.68 4.32 1.49
CA SER A 305 20.59 5.65 0.89
C SER A 305 19.58 6.53 1.65
N LYS A 306 19.67 7.86 1.47
CA LYS A 306 18.71 8.82 2.04
C LYS A 306 17.28 8.48 1.64
N PHE A 307 17.08 8.05 0.40
CA PHE A 307 15.77 7.68 -0.12
C PHE A 307 15.21 6.41 0.54
N VAL A 308 16.04 5.38 0.76
CA VAL A 308 15.61 4.16 1.49
C VAL A 308 15.20 4.49 2.93
N ILE A 309 15.92 5.40 3.60
CA ILE A 309 15.55 5.85 4.95
C ILE A 309 14.19 6.57 4.92
N PHE A 310 13.94 7.41 3.90
CA PHE A 310 12.66 8.05 3.71
C PHE A 310 11.52 7.02 3.54
N LEU A 311 11.72 6.01 2.68
CA LEU A 311 10.73 4.95 2.46
C LEU A 311 10.46 4.15 3.74
N LEU A 312 11.49 3.82 4.52
CA LEU A 312 11.32 3.14 5.81
C LEU A 312 10.58 4.01 6.84
N THR A 313 10.86 5.32 6.84
CA THR A 313 10.13 6.26 7.70
C THR A 313 8.64 6.30 7.33
N PHE A 314 8.34 6.44 6.03
CA PHE A 314 6.97 6.38 5.55
C PHE A 314 6.30 5.06 5.93
N PHE A 315 6.95 3.95 5.65
CA PHE A 315 6.45 2.62 5.97
C PHE A 315 6.11 2.48 7.46
N THR A 316 7.00 2.93 8.36
CA THR A 316 6.78 2.86 9.81
C THR A 316 5.56 3.70 10.22
N ILE A 317 5.47 4.95 9.75
CA ILE A 317 4.34 5.84 10.07
C ILE A 317 3.04 5.25 9.53
N TYR A 318 3.02 4.88 8.26
CA TYR A 318 1.83 4.35 7.60
C TYR A 318 1.33 3.07 8.28
N THR A 319 2.24 2.11 8.53
CA THR A 319 1.90 0.85 9.20
C THR A 319 1.37 1.09 10.62
N THR A 320 1.98 2.01 11.36
CA THR A 320 1.50 2.36 12.71
C THR A 320 0.06 2.86 12.69
N ILE A 321 -0.23 3.83 11.82
CA ILE A 321 -1.55 4.47 11.78
C ILE A 321 -2.62 3.45 11.39
N TRP A 322 -2.40 2.66 10.35
CA TRP A 322 -3.42 1.71 9.94
C TRP A 322 -3.57 0.51 10.88
N LEU A 323 -2.49 0.05 11.54
CA LEU A 323 -2.58 -0.99 12.57
C LEU A 323 -3.38 -0.52 13.78
N LEU A 324 -3.26 0.75 14.15
CA LEU A 324 -4.08 1.31 15.22
C LEU A 324 -5.56 1.40 14.84
N GLY A 325 -5.86 1.75 13.59
CA GLY A 325 -7.23 2.00 13.12
C GLY A 325 -7.96 0.78 12.53
N ASN A 326 -7.27 -0.31 12.22
CA ASN A 326 -7.86 -1.47 11.57
C ASN A 326 -7.91 -2.70 12.48
N ASP A 327 -9.02 -3.45 12.41
CA ASP A 327 -9.19 -4.74 13.07
C ASP A 327 -9.69 -5.84 12.12
N ASN A 328 -9.73 -5.56 10.82
CA ASN A 328 -10.24 -6.46 9.82
C ASN A 328 -9.11 -7.00 8.91
N LEU A 329 -9.00 -8.33 8.80
CA LEU A 329 -7.97 -9.00 8.02
C LEU A 329 -8.10 -8.76 6.51
N GLY A 330 -9.32 -8.74 5.98
CA GLY A 330 -9.55 -8.46 4.57
C GLY A 330 -9.07 -7.07 4.18
N THR A 331 -9.37 -6.08 5.03
CA THR A 331 -8.83 -4.72 4.88
C THR A 331 -7.31 -4.72 5.05
N ALA A 332 -6.77 -5.45 6.02
CA ALA A 332 -5.33 -5.50 6.29
C ALA A 332 -4.51 -5.97 5.07
N VAL A 333 -4.99 -6.96 4.33
CA VAL A 333 -4.32 -7.44 3.10
C VAL A 333 -4.20 -6.31 2.07
N ARG A 334 -5.26 -5.52 1.88
CA ARG A 334 -5.26 -4.35 0.97
C ARG A 334 -4.35 -3.21 1.48
N LEU A 335 -4.22 -3.07 2.79
CA LEU A 335 -3.40 -2.03 3.41
C LEU A 335 -1.89 -2.30 3.34
N ARG A 336 -1.48 -3.52 3.03
CA ARG A 336 -0.07 -3.88 2.84
C ARG A 336 0.49 -3.44 1.48
N ILE A 337 -0.34 -3.09 0.49
CA ILE A 337 0.09 -2.76 -0.87
C ILE A 337 1.01 -1.53 -0.92
N PRO A 338 0.74 -0.40 -0.23
CA PRO A 338 1.61 0.77 -0.27
C PRO A 338 2.91 0.60 0.47
#